data_d286898a9645f01d3a3e8459d968d853
#
_entry.id   d286898a9645f01d3a3e8459d968d853
#
_cell.length_a   1.000
_cell.length_b   1.000
_cell.length_c   1.000
_cell.angle_alpha   90.00
_cell.angle_beta   90.00
_cell.angle_gamma   90.00
#
_symmetry.space_group_name_H-M   'P 1'
#
loop_
_entity.id
_entity.type
_entity.pdbx_description
1 polymer ?
#
loop_
_entity_poly.entity_id
_entity_poly.type
_entity_poly.pdbx_seq_one_letter_code
_entity_poly.pdbx_strand_id
1 'polypeptide(L)'
;MMQFLIAAPSSGSGKTTVACAVLAALKKRGADPCAFKSGPDYIDPMFHRSALQVDSHNLDLFLSNRDMVRAIFARYAAGHGAAVCEGAMGFYDGQGLTTRASAWELADTLGLPVLLVVQPGGASVTLAAQIQGLMNFRKNSHVSGILLNDCSEKLYKMLKALLERETGLPVLGYLPHLPQAAVESRHLGLKTADEIADLQEKIALLADALVLDWQRLAVLTEKPAPEALPGAAAPTSVRIAVAKDEAFCFTYAETLDALRDAGAELVLFSPVQDAVLPENIGGLYLPCLLYTSPSPRDGLLS
;
A
#
# COMPACT_ATOMS: atom_id res chain seq x y z
N MET A 1 12.76 -13.48 -3.76
CA MET A 1 11.40 -12.92 -3.96
C MET A 1 11.48 -11.50 -4.52
N MET A 2 10.52 -11.07 -5.30
CA MET A 2 10.44 -9.68 -5.75
C MET A 2 10.04 -8.76 -4.58
N GLN A 3 10.77 -7.65 -4.38
CA GLN A 3 10.50 -6.66 -3.32
C GLN A 3 10.73 -5.27 -3.89
N PHE A 4 9.71 -4.43 -3.92
CA PHE A 4 9.82 -3.08 -4.48
C PHE A 4 8.75 -2.14 -3.96
N LEU A 5 9.01 -0.84 -4.13
CA LEU A 5 8.09 0.21 -3.77
C LEU A 5 7.59 0.93 -5.04
N ILE A 6 6.29 1.12 -5.15
CA ILE A 6 5.65 1.93 -6.19
C ILE A 6 5.50 3.36 -5.66
N ALA A 7 6.13 4.32 -6.31
CA ALA A 7 6.05 5.74 -5.97
C ALA A 7 5.66 6.57 -7.20
N ALA A 8 5.34 7.84 -6.97
CA ALA A 8 5.03 8.78 -8.05
C ALA A 8 5.43 10.22 -7.65
N PRO A 9 5.54 11.14 -8.61
CA PRO A 9 5.89 12.54 -8.33
C PRO A 9 4.92 13.25 -7.40
N SER A 10 3.61 12.89 -7.45
CA SER A 10 2.56 13.55 -6.67
C SER A 10 1.38 12.62 -6.38
N SER A 11 0.46 13.08 -5.52
CA SER A 11 -0.87 12.49 -5.40
C SER A 11 -1.62 12.58 -6.74
N GLY A 12 -2.52 11.63 -7.00
CA GLY A 12 -3.30 11.60 -8.24
C GLY A 12 -2.55 11.07 -9.47
N SER A 13 -1.26 10.69 -9.36
CA SER A 13 -0.50 10.11 -10.48
C SER A 13 -0.84 8.65 -10.81
N GLY A 14 -1.84 8.06 -10.13
CA GLY A 14 -2.32 6.70 -10.40
C GLY A 14 -1.54 5.59 -9.69
N LYS A 15 -0.83 5.88 -8.59
CA LYS A 15 -0.11 4.86 -7.79
C LYS A 15 -1.00 3.69 -7.40
N THR A 16 -2.15 3.96 -6.80
CA THR A 16 -3.10 2.94 -6.34
C THR A 16 -3.61 2.10 -7.50
N THR A 17 -3.97 2.73 -8.63
CA THR A 17 -4.41 2.02 -9.84
C THR A 17 -3.32 1.06 -10.35
N VAL A 18 -2.08 1.55 -10.43
CA VAL A 18 -0.93 0.74 -10.86
C VAL A 18 -0.60 -0.35 -9.84
N ALA A 19 -0.63 -0.04 -8.54
CA ALA A 19 -0.40 -1.04 -7.49
C ALA A 19 -1.42 -2.18 -7.56
N CYS A 20 -2.70 -1.86 -7.71
CA CYS A 20 -3.77 -2.85 -7.91
C CYS A 20 -3.56 -3.68 -9.18
N ALA A 21 -3.21 -3.04 -10.30
CA ALA A 21 -2.93 -3.76 -11.55
C ALA A 21 -1.75 -4.73 -11.41
N VAL A 22 -0.67 -4.29 -10.76
CA VAL A 22 0.53 -5.10 -10.53
C VAL A 22 0.24 -6.26 -9.58
N LEU A 23 -0.43 -6.01 -8.44
CA LEU A 23 -0.80 -7.05 -7.47
C LEU A 23 -1.70 -8.12 -8.11
N ALA A 24 -2.73 -7.70 -8.85
CA ALA A 24 -3.62 -8.62 -9.54
C ALA A 24 -2.90 -9.42 -10.64
N ALA A 25 -2.00 -8.78 -11.39
CA ALA A 25 -1.20 -9.45 -12.41
C ALA A 25 -0.21 -10.45 -11.79
N LEU A 26 0.42 -10.12 -10.66
CA LEU A 26 1.28 -11.05 -9.90
C LEU A 26 0.48 -12.26 -9.42
N LYS A 27 -0.71 -12.04 -8.87
CA LYS A 27 -1.61 -13.11 -8.43
C LYS A 27 -2.02 -14.03 -9.58
N LYS A 28 -2.41 -13.45 -10.75
CA LYS A 28 -2.69 -14.23 -11.98
C LYS A 28 -1.51 -15.08 -12.43
N ARG A 29 -0.29 -14.66 -12.15
CA ARG A 29 0.95 -15.38 -12.48
C ARG A 29 1.36 -16.39 -11.41
N GLY A 30 0.58 -16.56 -10.36
CA GLY A 30 0.86 -17.50 -9.27
C GLY A 30 2.00 -17.07 -8.33
N ALA A 31 2.30 -15.77 -8.27
CA ALA A 31 3.44 -15.26 -7.51
C ALA A 31 3.16 -15.05 -6.01
N ASP A 32 1.95 -15.27 -5.53
CA ASP A 32 1.52 -15.07 -4.14
C ASP A 32 2.05 -13.73 -3.55
N PRO A 33 1.50 -12.57 -4.00
CA PRO A 33 1.96 -11.29 -3.52
C PRO A 33 1.39 -10.93 -2.15
N CYS A 34 2.17 -10.22 -1.31
CA CYS A 34 1.68 -9.41 -0.21
C CYS A 34 1.84 -7.92 -0.54
N ALA A 35 0.98 -7.10 0.03
CA ALA A 35 0.95 -5.67 -0.18
C ALA A 35 1.30 -4.92 1.11
N PHE A 36 1.92 -3.75 0.93
CA PHE A 36 2.18 -2.82 2.03
C PHE A 36 1.80 -1.40 1.61
N LYS A 37 1.21 -0.66 2.53
CA LYS A 37 0.91 0.76 2.34
C LYS A 37 1.82 1.63 3.21
N SER A 38 2.43 2.63 2.60
CA SER A 38 3.23 3.63 3.32
C SER A 38 2.31 4.57 4.11
N GLY A 39 2.63 4.77 5.39
CA GLY A 39 1.95 5.74 6.25
C GLY A 39 0.62 5.27 6.86
N PRO A 40 -0.07 6.17 7.57
CA PRO A 40 -1.29 5.87 8.32
C PRO A 40 -2.54 5.84 7.41
N ASP A 41 -2.62 4.85 6.55
CA ASP A 41 -3.73 4.63 5.62
C ASP A 41 -4.47 3.34 5.97
N TYR A 42 -5.73 3.44 6.34
CA TYR A 42 -6.57 2.27 6.64
C TYR A 42 -7.30 1.76 5.40
N ILE A 43 -7.56 2.63 4.42
CA ILE A 43 -8.45 2.37 3.30
C ILE A 43 -7.80 1.43 2.29
N ASP A 44 -6.60 1.75 1.83
CA ASP A 44 -5.92 0.95 0.80
C ASP A 44 -5.62 -0.49 1.28
N PRO A 45 -5.12 -0.75 2.52
CA PRO A 45 -4.96 -2.12 3.00
C PRO A 45 -6.27 -2.90 3.13
N MET A 46 -7.37 -2.25 3.55
CA MET A 46 -8.69 -2.90 3.58
C MET A 46 -9.14 -3.26 2.17
N PHE A 47 -8.92 -2.38 1.20
CA PHE A 47 -9.20 -2.61 -0.19
C PHE A 47 -8.40 -3.78 -0.78
N HIS A 48 -7.10 -3.83 -0.54
CA HIS A 48 -6.25 -4.93 -1.00
C HIS A 48 -6.76 -6.28 -0.46
N ARG A 49 -7.16 -6.33 0.80
CA ARG A 49 -7.70 -7.56 1.41
C ARG A 49 -9.07 -7.94 0.85
N SER A 50 -9.99 -6.98 0.70
CA SER A 50 -11.37 -7.27 0.29
C SER A 50 -11.50 -7.50 -1.22
N ALA A 51 -10.95 -6.63 -2.04
CA ALA A 51 -11.12 -6.66 -3.50
C ALA A 51 -10.07 -7.54 -4.20
N LEU A 52 -8.81 -7.45 -3.80
CA LEU A 52 -7.72 -8.24 -4.40
C LEU A 52 -7.52 -9.59 -3.71
N GLN A 53 -8.03 -9.76 -2.48
CA GLN A 53 -7.73 -10.94 -1.65
C GLN A 53 -6.21 -11.14 -1.53
N VAL A 54 -5.50 -10.06 -1.22
CA VAL A 54 -4.06 -9.99 -1.00
C VAL A 54 -3.83 -9.52 0.42
N ASP A 55 -2.98 -10.21 1.18
CA ASP A 55 -2.59 -9.75 2.50
C ASP A 55 -1.93 -8.38 2.40
N SER A 56 -2.37 -7.45 3.24
CA SER A 56 -1.94 -6.07 3.16
C SER A 56 -1.75 -5.45 4.52
N HIS A 57 -0.66 -4.73 4.70
CA HIS A 57 -0.17 -4.21 5.96
C HIS A 57 0.28 -2.75 5.84
N ASN A 58 0.40 -2.05 6.97
CA ASN A 58 0.92 -0.68 6.99
C ASN A 58 2.39 -0.66 7.38
N LEU A 59 3.16 0.16 6.65
CA LEU A 59 4.54 0.49 6.99
C LEU A 59 4.60 1.98 7.31
N ASP A 60 4.40 2.29 8.58
CA ASP A 60 4.14 3.65 9.05
C ASP A 60 5.34 4.22 9.81
N LEU A 61 6.14 5.03 9.13
CA LEU A 61 7.27 5.77 9.73
C LEU A 61 6.83 7.03 10.50
N PHE A 62 5.53 7.39 10.46
CA PHE A 62 5.00 8.48 11.25
C PHE A 62 4.75 8.06 12.70
N LEU A 63 4.15 6.87 12.90
CA LEU A 63 3.83 6.31 14.21
C LEU A 63 4.90 5.37 14.74
N SER A 64 5.72 4.78 13.87
CA SER A 64 6.73 3.77 14.22
C SER A 64 8.15 4.20 13.84
N ASN A 65 9.13 3.66 14.55
CA ASN A 65 10.53 3.84 14.17
C ASN A 65 10.96 2.88 13.03
N ARG A 66 12.14 3.12 12.48
CA ARG A 66 12.69 2.34 11.36
C ARG A 66 12.84 0.85 11.67
N ASP A 67 13.21 0.50 12.89
CA ASP A 67 13.43 -0.90 13.27
C ASP A 67 12.10 -1.66 13.38
N MET A 68 11.07 -1.01 13.92
CA MET A 68 9.72 -1.56 13.94
C MET A 68 9.18 -1.77 12.52
N VAL A 69 9.37 -0.79 11.62
CA VAL A 69 8.95 -0.92 10.21
C VAL A 69 9.68 -2.07 9.51
N ARG A 70 10.99 -2.25 9.77
CA ARG A 70 11.75 -3.41 9.26
C ARG A 70 11.21 -4.73 9.80
N ALA A 71 10.88 -4.79 11.10
CA ALA A 71 10.33 -5.99 11.73
C ALA A 71 8.95 -6.35 11.17
N ILE A 72 8.05 -5.36 10.99
CA ILE A 72 6.75 -5.53 10.36
C ILE A 72 6.91 -6.04 8.93
N PHE A 73 7.76 -5.38 8.12
CA PHE A 73 8.02 -5.82 6.75
C PHE A 73 8.55 -7.26 6.71
N ALA A 74 9.53 -7.59 7.54
CA ALA A 74 10.10 -8.93 7.59
C ALA A 74 9.07 -9.98 7.97
N ARG A 75 8.25 -9.70 8.99
CA ARG A 75 7.20 -10.62 9.46
C ARG A 75 6.19 -10.97 8.38
N TYR A 76 5.65 -9.94 7.73
CA TYR A 76 4.52 -10.14 6.81
C TYR A 76 4.92 -10.36 5.36
N ALA A 77 6.16 -10.07 4.97
CA ALA A 77 6.68 -10.46 3.66
C ALA A 77 7.20 -11.90 3.63
N ALA A 78 7.51 -12.49 4.80
CA ALA A 78 8.02 -13.86 4.88
C ALA A 78 7.00 -14.87 4.34
N GLY A 79 7.46 -15.78 3.49
CA GLY A 79 6.63 -16.83 2.90
C GLY A 79 5.93 -16.44 1.60
N HIS A 80 5.88 -15.15 1.24
CA HIS A 80 5.31 -14.70 -0.02
C HIS A 80 6.31 -14.69 -1.18
N GLY A 81 5.80 -14.76 -2.41
CA GLY A 81 6.62 -14.70 -3.63
C GLY A 81 6.99 -13.29 -4.06
N ALA A 82 6.19 -12.29 -3.65
CA ALA A 82 6.43 -10.87 -3.93
C ALA A 82 5.94 -9.99 -2.80
N ALA A 83 6.65 -8.90 -2.50
CA ALA A 83 6.25 -7.84 -1.58
C ALA A 83 6.19 -6.51 -2.33
N VAL A 84 4.99 -5.94 -2.44
CA VAL A 84 4.73 -4.69 -3.16
C VAL A 84 4.34 -3.62 -2.16
N CYS A 85 5.19 -2.59 -2.02
CA CYS A 85 4.89 -1.44 -1.19
C CYS A 85 4.28 -0.33 -2.03
N GLU A 86 3.17 0.25 -1.63
CA GLU A 86 2.59 1.44 -2.25
C GLU A 86 2.94 2.69 -1.44
N GLY A 87 3.58 3.66 -2.07
CA GLY A 87 3.91 4.95 -1.48
C GLY A 87 2.67 5.82 -1.28
N ALA A 88 2.67 6.66 -0.26
CA ALA A 88 1.69 7.71 -0.06
C ALA A 88 2.16 9.04 -0.68
N MET A 89 1.24 9.92 -1.07
CA MET A 89 1.52 11.26 -1.59
C MET A 89 2.55 11.29 -2.73
N GLY A 90 3.33 12.32 -2.86
CA GLY A 90 4.51 12.36 -3.73
C GLY A 90 5.70 11.64 -3.10
N PHE A 91 6.66 11.25 -3.92
CA PHE A 91 7.78 10.40 -3.50
C PHE A 91 8.57 10.96 -2.31
N TYR A 92 8.75 12.27 -2.26
CA TYR A 92 9.48 12.96 -1.19
C TYR A 92 8.57 13.67 -0.19
N ASP A 93 7.24 13.63 -0.39
CA ASP A 93 6.29 14.29 0.48
C ASP A 93 6.08 13.46 1.75
N GLY A 94 6.38 14.05 2.88
CA GLY A 94 6.25 13.41 4.18
C GLY A 94 5.58 14.33 5.20
N GLN A 95 5.94 14.17 6.45
CA GLN A 95 5.34 14.93 7.55
C GLN A 95 5.59 16.44 7.40
N GLY A 96 4.53 17.21 7.31
CA GLY A 96 4.60 18.64 7.07
C GLY A 96 5.26 18.94 5.71
N LEU A 97 6.26 19.82 5.68
CA LEU A 97 7.04 20.17 4.49
C LEU A 97 8.42 19.50 4.49
N THR A 98 8.51 18.26 4.94
CA THR A 98 9.76 17.50 5.04
C THR A 98 9.68 16.18 4.31
N THR A 99 10.82 15.50 4.14
CA THR A 99 10.86 14.14 3.60
C THR A 99 10.70 13.05 4.67
N ARG A 100 10.45 13.43 5.93
CA ARG A 100 10.26 12.49 7.04
C ARG A 100 8.97 11.69 6.84
N ALA A 101 9.03 10.39 7.03
CA ALA A 101 7.93 9.45 6.81
C ALA A 101 7.39 9.43 5.36
N SER A 102 8.16 9.93 4.38
CA SER A 102 7.82 9.85 2.95
C SER A 102 8.04 8.44 2.39
N ALA A 103 7.53 8.22 1.18
CA ALA A 103 7.79 6.99 0.42
C ALA A 103 9.30 6.78 0.15
N TRP A 104 10.06 7.87 -0.04
CA TRP A 104 11.51 7.82 -0.15
C TRP A 104 12.16 7.30 1.14
N GLU A 105 11.78 7.83 2.31
CA GLU A 105 12.36 7.37 3.57
C GLU A 105 12.01 5.92 3.85
N LEU A 106 10.83 5.45 3.44
CA LEU A 106 10.45 4.04 3.53
C LEU A 106 11.33 3.18 2.61
N ALA A 107 11.53 3.58 1.36
CA ALA A 107 12.40 2.88 0.43
C ALA A 107 13.85 2.81 0.95
N ASP A 108 14.38 3.91 1.50
CA ASP A 108 15.72 3.97 2.10
C ASP A 108 15.82 3.09 3.37
N THR A 109 14.78 3.09 4.20
CA THR A 109 14.72 2.27 5.43
C THR A 109 14.78 0.78 5.12
N LEU A 110 14.08 0.32 4.08
CA LEU A 110 13.98 -1.10 3.70
C LEU A 110 14.97 -1.47 2.59
N GLY A 111 15.68 -0.49 2.03
CA GLY A 111 16.56 -0.67 0.87
C GLY A 111 15.80 -1.17 -0.36
N LEU A 112 14.54 -0.79 -0.55
CA LEU A 112 13.71 -1.26 -1.65
C LEU A 112 14.00 -0.52 -2.95
N PRO A 113 14.14 -1.21 -4.09
CA PRO A 113 14.10 -0.57 -5.39
C PRO A 113 12.73 0.10 -5.62
N VAL A 114 12.75 1.28 -6.22
CA VAL A 114 11.54 2.09 -6.48
C VAL A 114 11.16 2.00 -7.94
N LEU A 115 9.92 1.58 -8.19
CA LEU A 115 9.26 1.70 -9.48
C LEU A 115 8.51 3.04 -9.53
N LEU A 116 9.05 3.99 -10.30
CA LEU A 116 8.47 5.32 -10.40
C LEU A 116 7.35 5.34 -11.45
N VAL A 117 6.12 5.54 -10.99
CA VAL A 117 4.93 5.70 -11.82
C VAL A 117 4.81 7.15 -12.25
N VAL A 118 4.80 7.41 -13.55
CA VAL A 118 4.68 8.76 -14.11
C VAL A 118 3.62 8.81 -15.21
N GLN A 119 2.89 9.91 -15.25
CA GLN A 119 1.94 10.20 -16.33
C GLN A 119 2.62 11.16 -17.32
N PRO A 120 2.65 10.85 -18.61
CA PRO A 120 3.26 11.72 -19.59
C PRO A 120 2.61 13.11 -19.67
N GLY A 121 1.26 13.19 -19.61
CA GLY A 121 0.52 14.46 -19.52
C GLY A 121 0.87 15.49 -20.61
N GLY A 122 1.27 15.05 -21.82
CA GLY A 122 1.74 15.91 -22.90
C GLY A 122 3.23 16.31 -22.80
N ALA A 123 3.96 15.88 -21.76
CA ALA A 123 5.39 16.10 -21.64
C ALA A 123 6.21 15.01 -22.35
N SER A 124 7.39 15.37 -22.86
CA SER A 124 8.36 14.45 -23.46
C SER A 124 9.74 14.61 -22.81
N VAL A 125 10.61 15.47 -23.31
CA VAL A 125 11.95 15.74 -22.69
C VAL A 125 11.80 16.32 -21.29
N THR A 126 10.79 17.16 -21.04
CA THR A 126 10.49 17.70 -19.71
C THR A 126 10.19 16.59 -18.70
N LEU A 127 9.56 15.48 -19.12
CA LEU A 127 9.32 14.33 -18.24
C LEU A 127 10.64 13.69 -17.79
N ALA A 128 11.63 13.58 -18.69
CA ALA A 128 12.97 13.10 -18.34
C ALA A 128 13.64 14.00 -17.29
N ALA A 129 13.53 15.32 -17.45
CA ALA A 129 14.08 16.28 -16.48
C ALA A 129 13.41 16.15 -15.10
N GLN A 130 12.09 15.94 -15.04
CA GLN A 130 11.37 15.69 -13.79
C GLN A 130 11.86 14.39 -13.11
N ILE A 131 12.02 13.31 -13.89
CA ILE A 131 12.52 12.03 -13.38
C ILE A 131 13.94 12.18 -12.85
N GLN A 132 14.83 12.85 -13.60
CA GLN A 132 16.19 13.15 -13.15
C GLN A 132 16.21 13.97 -11.86
N GLY A 133 15.31 14.95 -11.73
CA GLY A 133 15.12 15.71 -10.50
C GLY A 133 14.79 14.81 -9.31
N LEU A 134 13.85 13.87 -9.48
CA LEU A 134 13.49 12.90 -8.43
C LEU A 134 14.64 11.95 -8.11
N MET A 135 15.39 11.50 -9.10
CA MET A 135 16.53 10.60 -8.90
C MET A 135 17.64 11.25 -8.08
N ASN A 136 17.86 12.56 -8.25
CA ASN A 136 19.03 13.27 -7.72
C ASN A 136 18.71 14.19 -6.52
N PHE A 137 17.43 14.37 -6.16
CA PHE A 137 17.04 15.29 -5.09
C PHE A 137 17.55 14.86 -3.71
N ARG A 138 17.65 13.56 -3.46
CA ARG A 138 18.26 13.00 -2.26
C ARG A 138 19.24 11.90 -2.63
N LYS A 139 20.25 11.67 -1.79
CA LYS A 139 21.09 10.48 -1.90
C LYS A 139 20.21 9.24 -1.73
N ASN A 140 20.59 8.16 -2.42
CA ASN A 140 19.88 6.88 -2.34
C ASN A 140 18.38 7.03 -2.66
N SER A 141 18.05 7.58 -3.82
CA SER A 141 16.65 7.66 -4.26
C SER A 141 16.03 6.27 -4.48
N HIS A 142 16.88 5.26 -4.69
CA HIS A 142 16.47 3.87 -5.00
C HIS A 142 15.62 3.74 -6.26
N VAL A 143 15.41 4.80 -7.03
CA VAL A 143 14.64 4.72 -8.29
C VAL A 143 15.37 3.82 -9.25
N SER A 144 14.74 2.70 -9.61
CA SER A 144 15.36 1.61 -10.37
C SER A 144 14.64 1.33 -11.70
N GLY A 145 13.44 1.86 -11.87
CA GLY A 145 12.66 1.70 -13.10
C GLY A 145 11.49 2.66 -13.19
N ILE A 146 10.98 2.81 -14.41
CA ILE A 146 9.87 3.69 -14.74
C ILE A 146 8.71 2.87 -15.27
N LEU A 147 7.48 3.20 -14.83
CA LEU A 147 6.24 2.71 -15.41
C LEU A 147 5.38 3.90 -15.84
N LEU A 148 4.95 3.92 -17.10
CA LEU A 148 4.10 4.97 -17.62
C LEU A 148 2.63 4.64 -17.33
N ASN A 149 1.94 5.53 -16.63
CA ASN A 149 0.52 5.41 -16.38
C ASN A 149 -0.27 6.35 -17.30
N ASP A 150 -1.49 5.99 -17.66
CA ASP A 150 -2.34 6.75 -18.59
C ASP A 150 -1.62 7.01 -19.93
N CYS A 151 -1.01 5.96 -20.47
CA CYS A 151 -0.12 6.05 -21.62
C CYS A 151 -0.51 5.06 -22.71
N SER A 152 -0.76 5.55 -23.93
CA SER A 152 -1.02 4.67 -25.07
C SER A 152 0.24 3.92 -25.52
N GLU A 153 0.07 2.77 -26.16
CA GLU A 153 1.17 1.98 -26.72
C GLU A 153 2.07 2.79 -27.66
N LYS A 154 1.48 3.62 -28.52
CA LYS A 154 2.22 4.48 -29.45
C LYS A 154 3.13 5.46 -28.67
N LEU A 155 2.56 6.11 -27.66
CA LEU A 155 3.29 7.08 -26.83
C LEU A 155 4.38 6.39 -26.01
N TYR A 156 4.08 5.21 -25.45
CA TYR A 156 5.05 4.38 -24.75
C TYR A 156 6.27 4.07 -25.62
N LYS A 157 6.07 3.61 -26.87
CA LYS A 157 7.18 3.29 -27.80
C LYS A 157 8.06 4.51 -28.09
N MET A 158 7.47 5.69 -28.19
CA MET A 158 8.20 6.94 -28.41
C MET A 158 8.98 7.38 -27.16
N LEU A 159 8.34 7.35 -25.99
CA LEU A 159 8.93 7.82 -24.76
C LEU A 159 9.97 6.87 -24.19
N LYS A 160 9.82 5.55 -24.38
CA LYS A 160 10.74 4.56 -23.84
C LYS A 160 12.18 4.85 -24.20
N ALA A 161 12.49 4.97 -25.50
CA ALA A 161 13.85 5.22 -25.96
C ALA A 161 14.40 6.58 -25.46
N LEU A 162 13.56 7.60 -25.39
CA LEU A 162 13.91 8.91 -24.88
C LEU A 162 14.25 8.84 -23.38
N LEU A 163 13.35 8.29 -22.56
CA LEU A 163 13.51 8.26 -21.12
C LEU A 163 14.69 7.36 -20.71
N GLU A 164 14.84 6.20 -21.33
CA GLU A 164 15.99 5.32 -21.07
C GLU A 164 17.32 5.99 -21.39
N ARG A 165 17.39 6.74 -22.50
CA ARG A 165 18.60 7.49 -22.88
C ARG A 165 18.91 8.61 -21.91
N GLU A 166 17.91 9.43 -21.54
CA GLU A 166 18.12 10.63 -20.71
C GLU A 166 18.31 10.30 -19.23
N THR A 167 17.65 9.26 -18.72
CA THR A 167 17.67 8.94 -17.28
C THR A 167 18.60 7.78 -16.94
N GLY A 168 18.94 6.93 -17.90
CA GLY A 168 19.65 5.66 -17.65
C GLY A 168 18.78 4.58 -16.98
N LEU A 169 17.52 4.89 -16.68
CA LEU A 169 16.60 3.94 -16.06
C LEU A 169 15.82 3.15 -17.10
N PRO A 170 15.53 1.86 -16.87
CA PRO A 170 14.64 1.11 -17.73
C PRO A 170 13.20 1.60 -17.62
N VAL A 171 12.53 1.75 -18.75
CA VAL A 171 11.08 1.93 -18.82
C VAL A 171 10.45 0.55 -18.95
N LEU A 172 9.92 0.05 -17.83
CA LEU A 172 9.50 -1.34 -17.67
C LEU A 172 8.15 -1.65 -18.34
N GLY A 173 7.33 -0.63 -18.58
CA GLY A 173 6.03 -0.86 -19.17
C GLY A 173 5.11 0.34 -19.08
N TYR A 174 3.83 0.09 -19.34
CA TYR A 174 2.79 1.10 -19.26
C TYR A 174 1.43 0.50 -18.90
N LEU A 175 0.58 1.35 -18.33
CA LEU A 175 -0.85 1.11 -18.16
C LEU A 175 -1.60 2.10 -19.07
N PRO A 176 -2.47 1.65 -19.97
CA PRO A 176 -3.24 2.54 -20.83
C PRO A 176 -4.33 3.29 -20.06
N HIS A 177 -4.89 4.34 -20.68
CA HIS A 177 -6.06 5.02 -20.16
C HIS A 177 -7.28 4.09 -20.16
N LEU A 178 -7.86 3.82 -19.01
CA LEU A 178 -9.01 2.90 -18.86
C LEU A 178 -10.09 3.55 -17.98
N PRO A 179 -10.92 4.44 -18.55
CA PRO A 179 -11.96 5.13 -17.77
C PRO A 179 -12.95 4.16 -17.10
N GLN A 180 -13.26 3.04 -17.78
CA GLN A 180 -14.17 1.99 -17.27
C GLN A 180 -13.58 1.22 -16.07
N ALA A 181 -12.29 1.28 -15.85
CA ALA A 181 -11.60 0.64 -14.75
C ALA A 181 -11.06 1.64 -13.71
N ALA A 182 -11.59 2.87 -13.70
CA ALA A 182 -11.24 3.86 -12.72
C ALA A 182 -11.62 3.36 -11.31
N VAL A 183 -10.62 3.27 -10.44
CA VAL A 183 -10.80 2.91 -9.03
C VAL A 183 -10.83 4.20 -8.22
N GLU A 184 -12.01 4.57 -7.76
CA GLU A 184 -12.17 5.74 -6.88
C GLU A 184 -11.72 5.37 -5.47
N SER A 185 -10.57 5.86 -5.05
CA SER A 185 -9.92 5.48 -3.80
C SER A 185 -10.61 5.96 -2.52
N ARG A 186 -11.51 6.92 -2.60
CA ARG A 186 -12.00 7.65 -1.41
C ARG A 186 -13.22 7.06 -0.69
N HIS A 187 -13.85 6.00 -1.20
CA HIS A 187 -15.09 5.44 -0.64
C HIS A 187 -14.99 3.95 -0.26
N LEU A 188 -13.78 3.45 -0.04
CA LEU A 188 -13.49 2.01 0.06
C LEU A 188 -13.84 1.37 1.43
N GLY A 189 -14.28 2.13 2.41
CA GLY A 189 -14.48 1.63 3.78
C GLY A 189 -15.72 0.74 3.98
N LEU A 190 -16.79 0.96 3.19
CA LEU A 190 -18.07 0.24 3.33
C LEU A 190 -18.63 -0.05 1.94
N LYS A 191 -18.23 -1.16 1.34
CA LYS A 191 -18.76 -1.60 0.05
C LYS A 191 -19.63 -2.84 0.22
N THR A 192 -20.75 -2.86 -0.49
CA THR A 192 -21.61 -4.05 -0.61
C THR A 192 -20.91 -5.15 -1.40
N ALA A 193 -21.43 -6.37 -1.35
CA ALA A 193 -20.89 -7.50 -2.11
C ALA A 193 -20.90 -7.21 -3.62
N ASP A 194 -21.94 -6.54 -4.13
CA ASP A 194 -22.05 -6.18 -5.55
C ASP A 194 -21.01 -5.12 -5.95
N GLU A 195 -20.77 -4.12 -5.11
CA GLU A 195 -19.70 -3.14 -5.33
C GLU A 195 -18.30 -3.75 -5.31
N ILE A 196 -18.09 -4.80 -4.50
CA ILE A 196 -16.83 -5.57 -4.49
C ILE A 196 -16.69 -6.36 -5.79
N ALA A 197 -17.74 -6.97 -6.31
CA ALA A 197 -17.72 -7.71 -7.58
C ALA A 197 -17.37 -6.80 -8.77
N ASP A 198 -18.04 -5.65 -8.91
CA ASP A 198 -17.72 -4.62 -9.94
C ASP A 198 -16.26 -4.18 -9.83
N LEU A 199 -15.77 -4.01 -8.62
CA LEU A 199 -14.40 -3.63 -8.36
C LEU A 199 -13.39 -4.70 -8.77
N GLN A 200 -13.69 -5.98 -8.52
CA GLN A 200 -12.86 -7.10 -8.96
C GLN A 200 -12.79 -7.20 -10.49
N GLU A 201 -13.88 -6.95 -11.19
CA GLU A 201 -13.88 -6.87 -12.66
C GLU A 201 -13.00 -5.74 -13.15
N LYS A 202 -13.11 -4.54 -12.58
CA LYS A 202 -12.25 -3.40 -12.92
C LYS A 202 -10.77 -3.68 -12.69
N ILE A 203 -10.44 -4.33 -11.57
CA ILE A 203 -9.06 -4.72 -11.27
C ILE A 203 -8.56 -5.79 -12.26
N ALA A 204 -9.39 -6.74 -12.64
CA ALA A 204 -9.05 -7.73 -13.64
C ALA A 204 -8.74 -7.08 -15.00
N LEU A 205 -9.55 -6.09 -15.42
CA LEU A 205 -9.30 -5.30 -16.62
C LEU A 205 -7.97 -4.53 -16.54
N LEU A 206 -7.66 -3.92 -15.40
CA LEU A 206 -6.38 -3.23 -15.18
C LEU A 206 -5.19 -4.21 -15.29
N ALA A 207 -5.32 -5.39 -14.68
CA ALA A 207 -4.28 -6.41 -14.74
C ALA A 207 -4.03 -6.94 -16.15
N ASP A 208 -5.10 -7.11 -16.94
CA ASP A 208 -5.00 -7.59 -18.32
C ASP A 208 -4.45 -6.53 -19.28
N ALA A 209 -4.72 -5.27 -19.00
CA ALA A 209 -4.22 -4.15 -19.80
C ALA A 209 -2.80 -3.71 -19.43
N LEU A 210 -2.30 -4.12 -18.27
CA LEU A 210 -0.95 -3.78 -17.84
C LEU A 210 0.10 -4.47 -18.71
N VAL A 211 0.87 -3.68 -19.45
CA VAL A 211 2.05 -4.15 -20.17
C VAL A 211 3.28 -3.92 -19.31
N LEU A 212 3.92 -4.99 -18.87
CA LEU A 212 5.08 -4.91 -17.96
C LEU A 212 6.13 -5.97 -18.33
N ASP A 213 7.38 -5.55 -18.43
CA ASP A 213 8.54 -6.44 -18.58
C ASP A 213 8.83 -7.12 -17.23
N TRP A 214 8.13 -8.21 -17.00
CA TRP A 214 8.21 -8.98 -15.75
C TRP A 214 9.60 -9.56 -15.50
N GLN A 215 10.32 -9.95 -16.55
CA GLN A 215 11.66 -10.50 -16.42
C GLN A 215 12.63 -9.41 -15.93
N ARG A 216 12.57 -8.24 -16.54
CA ARG A 216 13.41 -7.11 -16.14
C ARG A 216 13.04 -6.58 -14.75
N LEU A 217 11.74 -6.54 -14.43
CA LEU A 217 11.27 -6.21 -13.08
C LEU A 217 11.84 -7.18 -12.05
N ALA A 218 11.75 -8.49 -12.30
CA ALA A 218 12.29 -9.49 -11.38
C ALA A 218 13.80 -9.28 -11.15
N VAL A 219 14.60 -9.10 -12.21
CA VAL A 219 16.05 -8.82 -12.09
C VAL A 219 16.34 -7.60 -11.23
N LEU A 220 15.54 -6.54 -11.33
CA LEU A 220 15.73 -5.30 -10.58
C LEU A 220 15.29 -5.39 -9.12
N THR A 221 14.34 -6.28 -8.82
CA THR A 221 13.62 -6.29 -7.54
C THR A 221 13.83 -7.56 -6.73
N GLU A 222 14.51 -8.57 -7.30
CA GLU A 222 14.75 -9.82 -6.59
C GLU A 222 15.74 -9.63 -5.44
N LYS A 223 15.32 -10.03 -4.26
CA LYS A 223 16.11 -9.98 -3.02
C LYS A 223 15.88 -11.25 -2.22
N PRO A 224 16.81 -11.60 -1.30
CA PRO A 224 16.54 -12.63 -0.30
C PRO A 224 15.24 -12.37 0.43
N ALA A 225 14.46 -13.40 0.73
CA ALA A 225 13.29 -13.25 1.57
C ALA A 225 13.72 -12.73 2.94
N PRO A 226 13.01 -11.75 3.54
CA PRO A 226 13.34 -11.29 4.86
C PRO A 226 13.09 -12.42 5.88
N GLU A 227 13.98 -12.52 6.87
CA GLU A 227 13.79 -13.46 7.97
C GLU A 227 12.83 -12.83 8.99
N ALA A 228 11.71 -13.49 9.24
CA ALA A 228 10.80 -13.09 10.29
C ALA A 228 11.46 -13.27 11.66
N LEU A 229 11.46 -12.22 12.47
CA LEU A 229 11.89 -12.33 13.86
C LEU A 229 10.88 -13.21 14.63
N PRO A 230 11.34 -14.16 15.45
CA PRO A 230 10.43 -14.98 16.25
C PRO A 230 9.63 -14.07 17.19
N GLY A 231 8.31 -14.21 17.17
CA GLY A 231 7.43 -13.54 18.12
C GLY A 231 7.74 -14.01 19.55
N ALA A 232 7.87 -13.07 20.48
CA ALA A 232 7.99 -13.41 21.88
C ALA A 232 6.61 -13.81 22.40
N ALA A 233 6.37 -15.09 22.63
CA ALA A 233 5.18 -15.54 23.32
C ALA A 233 5.23 -15.11 24.80
N ALA A 234 4.35 -14.22 25.21
CA ALA A 234 4.19 -13.84 26.60
C ALA A 234 3.19 -14.78 27.29
N PRO A 235 3.44 -15.18 28.55
CA PRO A 235 2.63 -16.18 29.24
C PRO A 235 1.33 -15.67 29.89
N THR A 236 0.87 -14.46 29.59
CA THR A 236 -0.29 -13.84 30.25
C THR A 236 -1.52 -13.88 29.32
N SER A 237 -2.55 -14.59 29.75
CA SER A 237 -3.85 -14.60 29.05
C SER A 237 -4.77 -13.51 29.60
N VAL A 238 -4.68 -12.31 29.06
CA VAL A 238 -5.71 -11.27 29.29
C VAL A 238 -6.66 -11.31 28.09
N ARG A 239 -7.96 -11.40 28.37
CA ARG A 239 -9.00 -11.31 27.33
C ARG A 239 -9.29 -9.83 27.04
N ILE A 240 -9.13 -9.42 25.78
CA ILE A 240 -9.39 -8.06 25.32
C ILE A 240 -10.56 -8.11 24.33
N ALA A 241 -11.66 -7.43 24.67
CA ALA A 241 -12.74 -7.20 23.71
C ALA A 241 -12.31 -6.15 22.69
N VAL A 242 -12.41 -6.49 21.41
CA VAL A 242 -12.04 -5.63 20.29
C VAL A 242 -13.28 -5.30 19.49
N ALA A 243 -13.64 -4.02 19.41
CA ALA A 243 -14.74 -3.58 18.58
C ALA A 243 -14.38 -3.76 17.10
N LYS A 244 -15.25 -4.45 16.36
CA LYS A 244 -15.08 -4.72 14.93
C LYS A 244 -16.42 -4.92 14.24
N ASP A 245 -16.84 -3.91 13.51
CA ASP A 245 -18.02 -3.90 12.64
C ASP A 245 -17.86 -2.84 11.54
N GLU A 246 -18.94 -2.48 10.88
CA GLU A 246 -18.96 -1.45 9.86
C GLU A 246 -18.59 -0.06 10.38
N ALA A 247 -18.82 0.25 11.66
CA ALA A 247 -18.43 1.52 12.28
C ALA A 247 -16.97 1.46 12.81
N PHE A 248 -16.55 0.33 13.36
CA PHE A 248 -15.24 0.11 13.97
C PHE A 248 -14.35 -0.74 13.05
N CYS A 249 -14.01 -0.23 11.89
CA CYS A 249 -13.24 -0.96 10.87
C CYS A 249 -11.77 -0.50 10.71
N PHE A 250 -11.40 0.67 11.24
CA PHE A 250 -10.06 1.24 11.08
C PHE A 250 -9.09 0.75 12.15
N THR A 251 -8.48 -0.40 11.89
CA THR A 251 -7.49 -1.01 12.77
C THR A 251 -6.34 -1.56 11.94
N TYR A 252 -5.12 -1.34 12.39
CA TYR A 252 -3.97 -2.03 11.83
C TYR A 252 -3.97 -3.50 12.28
N ALA A 253 -3.78 -4.41 11.32
CA ALA A 253 -3.61 -5.83 11.63
C ALA A 253 -2.44 -6.06 12.59
N GLU A 254 -1.35 -5.30 12.40
CA GLU A 254 -0.14 -5.32 13.21
C GLU A 254 -0.41 -4.98 14.68
N THR A 255 -1.36 -4.10 14.97
CA THR A 255 -1.77 -3.78 16.35
C THR A 255 -2.44 -4.98 17.02
N LEU A 256 -3.33 -5.66 16.30
CA LEU A 256 -3.99 -6.86 16.82
C LEU A 256 -3.00 -8.00 17.04
N ASP A 257 -2.06 -8.17 16.13
CA ASP A 257 -1.02 -9.19 16.24
C ASP A 257 -0.04 -8.88 17.38
N ALA A 258 0.32 -7.61 17.58
CA ALA A 258 1.13 -7.20 18.72
C ALA A 258 0.45 -7.49 20.06
N LEU A 259 -0.87 -7.31 20.17
CA LEU A 259 -1.64 -7.68 21.34
C LEU A 259 -1.62 -9.22 21.58
N ARG A 260 -1.78 -10.00 20.50
CA ARG A 260 -1.68 -11.48 20.56
C ARG A 260 -0.29 -11.93 20.98
N ASP A 261 0.76 -11.32 20.41
CA ASP A 261 2.15 -11.61 20.74
C ASP A 261 2.47 -11.26 22.22
N ALA A 262 1.79 -10.23 22.76
CA ALA A 262 1.86 -9.90 24.19
C ALA A 262 1.04 -10.85 25.08
N GLY A 263 0.43 -11.89 24.53
CA GLY A 263 -0.33 -12.91 25.27
C GLY A 263 -1.83 -12.61 25.42
N ALA A 264 -2.38 -11.61 24.71
CA ALA A 264 -3.80 -11.32 24.78
C ALA A 264 -4.64 -12.28 23.94
N GLU A 265 -5.73 -12.76 24.51
CA GLU A 265 -6.84 -13.38 23.77
C GLU A 265 -7.76 -12.26 23.27
N LEU A 266 -7.90 -12.13 21.94
CA LEU A 266 -8.77 -11.10 21.34
C LEU A 266 -10.15 -11.67 21.10
N VAL A 267 -11.17 -11.03 21.68
CA VAL A 267 -12.59 -11.37 21.50
C VAL A 267 -13.25 -10.24 20.71
N LEU A 268 -13.65 -10.53 19.47
CA LEU A 268 -14.31 -9.53 18.63
C LEU A 268 -15.77 -9.36 19.07
N PHE A 269 -16.26 -8.13 19.05
CA PHE A 269 -17.66 -7.79 19.26
C PHE A 269 -18.08 -6.62 18.38
N SER A 270 -19.38 -6.50 18.12
CA SER A 270 -19.95 -5.42 17.32
C SER A 270 -20.69 -4.43 18.21
N PRO A 271 -20.14 -3.22 18.44
CA PRO A 271 -20.90 -2.19 19.16
C PRO A 271 -22.24 -1.81 18.52
N VAL A 272 -22.41 -2.03 17.22
CA VAL A 272 -23.66 -1.75 16.50
C VAL A 272 -24.72 -2.85 16.69
N GLN A 273 -24.30 -4.12 16.83
CA GLN A 273 -25.21 -5.28 16.82
C GLN A 273 -25.32 -5.96 18.18
N ASP A 274 -24.25 -5.96 18.97
CA ASP A 274 -24.22 -6.67 20.26
C ASP A 274 -24.80 -5.79 21.38
N ALA A 275 -25.76 -6.31 22.12
CA ALA A 275 -26.39 -5.61 23.23
C ALA A 275 -25.51 -5.52 24.50
N VAL A 276 -24.53 -6.40 24.63
CA VAL A 276 -23.66 -6.51 25.81
C VAL A 276 -22.22 -6.80 25.40
N LEU A 277 -21.29 -6.40 26.24
CA LEU A 277 -19.87 -6.74 26.04
C LEU A 277 -19.62 -8.23 26.31
N PRO A 278 -18.60 -8.82 25.66
CA PRO A 278 -18.17 -10.17 25.96
C PRO A 278 -17.83 -10.33 27.46
N GLU A 279 -18.13 -11.50 28.01
CA GLU A 279 -17.85 -11.78 29.42
C GLU A 279 -16.36 -12.03 29.69
N ASN A 280 -15.97 -11.81 30.94
CA ASN A 280 -14.62 -12.10 31.45
C ASN A 280 -13.51 -11.36 30.68
N ILE A 281 -13.74 -10.10 30.30
CA ILE A 281 -12.75 -9.25 29.65
C ILE A 281 -11.93 -8.48 30.69
N GLY A 282 -10.59 -8.41 30.49
CA GLY A 282 -9.66 -7.59 31.28
C GLY A 282 -9.31 -6.26 30.60
N GLY A 283 -9.76 -6.06 29.34
CA GLY A 283 -9.53 -4.84 28.57
C GLY A 283 -10.51 -4.65 27.44
N LEU A 284 -10.63 -3.40 26.97
CA LEU A 284 -11.48 -3.03 25.84
C LEU A 284 -10.63 -2.21 24.85
N TYR A 285 -10.63 -2.62 23.59
CA TYR A 285 -10.01 -1.90 22.49
C TYR A 285 -11.07 -1.40 21.52
N LEU A 286 -11.22 -0.09 21.45
CA LEU A 286 -12.10 0.61 20.51
C LEU A 286 -11.20 1.27 19.46
N PRO A 287 -11.08 0.71 18.24
CA PRO A 287 -10.30 1.31 17.17
C PRO A 287 -10.98 2.58 16.62
N CYS A 288 -10.36 3.20 15.62
CA CYS A 288 -10.88 4.39 15.00
C CYS A 288 -12.24 4.13 14.33
N LEU A 289 -13.19 5.06 14.51
CA LEU A 289 -14.50 5.06 13.88
C LEU A 289 -14.43 5.57 12.44
N LEU A 290 -15.24 4.98 11.56
CA LEU A 290 -15.45 5.50 10.20
C LEU A 290 -16.20 6.84 10.21
N TYR A 291 -17.12 7.04 11.18
CA TYR A 291 -17.88 8.26 11.40
C TYR A 291 -17.69 8.76 12.83
N THR A 292 -17.65 10.08 13.00
CA THR A 292 -17.79 10.67 14.32
C THR A 292 -19.22 10.43 14.79
N SER A 293 -19.40 9.61 15.82
CA SER A 293 -20.67 9.57 16.54
C SER A 293 -20.83 10.91 17.25
N PRO A 294 -21.91 11.67 17.03
CA PRO A 294 -22.13 12.92 17.75
C PRO A 294 -22.18 12.61 19.24
N SER A 295 -21.24 13.17 19.99
CA SER A 295 -21.30 13.11 21.45
C SER A 295 -22.54 13.87 21.91
N PRO A 296 -23.23 13.41 22.97
CA PRO A 296 -24.32 14.20 23.58
C PRO A 296 -23.89 15.62 23.99
N ARG A 297 -22.58 15.89 24.03
CA ARG A 297 -22.02 17.23 24.30
C ARG A 297 -21.78 18.08 23.06
N ASP A 298 -21.78 17.50 21.86
CA ASP A 298 -21.49 18.22 20.62
C ASP A 298 -22.65 19.19 20.23
N GLY A 299 -23.85 18.96 20.74
CA GLY A 299 -25.03 19.84 20.59
C GLY A 299 -25.05 21.08 21.50
N LEU A 300 -24.03 21.24 22.36
CA LEU A 300 -23.98 22.38 23.32
C LEU A 300 -22.97 23.47 22.89
N LEU A 301 -22.35 23.35 21.72
CA LEU A 301 -21.38 24.32 21.19
C LEU A 301 -21.85 25.01 19.91
N SER A 302 -23.15 25.04 19.63
CA SER A 302 -23.72 25.83 18.53
C SER A 302 -24.45 27.07 19.08
#